data_8363f40cc107f39fcd5c175fba77bfcc
#
_entry.id   8363f40cc107f39fcd5c175fba77bfcc
#
_cell.length_a   1.000
_cell.length_b   1.000
_cell.length_c   1.000
_cell.angle_alpha   90.00
_cell.angle_beta   90.00
_cell.angle_gamma   90.00
#
_symmetry.space_group_name_H-M   'P 1'
#
loop_
_entity.id
_entity.type
_entity.pdbx_description
1 polymer ?
#
loop_
_entity_poly.entity_id
_entity_poly.type
_entity_poly.pdbx_seq_one_letter_code
_entity_poly.pdbx_strand_id
1 'polypeptide(L)'
;MPESVPELKNCPQQSSAAEALLDGANAAQREAIAHYLGPMLVLAGPGSGKTFTMIRRIQYLIQVHGVSPSTILVITFTKAAATEMQNRFCQTATEVAGQPQFGTFHSIFFSIIQKHCHYKISDLVTPAQQRMFIKQVLLNGTYGLPIDLDTMENLVSFISRYKNLGEEQTGEGLLTQEQFKKFYLQYQEQMEWHHKIDFDDMLLLCRQVLQKQKEVRELWQERFPFILVDEFQDINPLQYEILQMLAGQENNLFVVGDDDQAIYGFRGSKPEILLQFPKEYPDAIQVQLSCNYRSGNAIVESAQQVIRVNQVRFPKELKANRTGGKVKLVTFETPKEEQEKILQYLKHGVARKEQCAILCRTNRELLEWAKECEKRGIAYQHKVREKSPWEESCGKDLLAYLRLGLGNGSREDLLRILNKPMRYLSRESVGAERIDFVSMLQFYEGKREMQKRCRQLEQDLNKVGKMPAFLAVSDICRRVGYERWMLEQCHDEKSRATLLQLLEVCKKAAMQCKTVAELLALAEKEGKDNSSGGEMKVVDSPLSLMTYHASKGLEFTTVFLPGLNEGKVPHGKNLTPKEMEEERRMFYVAMTRAKENLYLTYLQSETQNTSRISPFLKPLIEYL
;
A
#
# COMPACT_ATOMS: atom_id res chain seq x y z
N MET A 1 -13.13 31.16 -41.12
CA MET A 1 -12.66 32.29 -40.32
C MET A 1 -12.89 31.90 -38.87
N PRO A 2 -11.87 31.79 -38.01
CA PRO A 2 -12.10 31.52 -36.59
C PRO A 2 -12.60 32.79 -35.93
N GLU A 3 -13.70 32.69 -35.20
CA GLU A 3 -14.25 33.76 -34.40
C GLU A 3 -13.27 34.20 -33.33
N SER A 4 -13.11 35.50 -33.23
CA SER A 4 -12.21 36.20 -32.33
C SER A 4 -12.48 35.88 -30.86
N VAL A 5 -11.42 35.49 -30.17
CA VAL A 5 -11.36 35.42 -28.71
C VAL A 5 -11.92 36.72 -28.10
N PRO A 6 -12.89 36.68 -27.17
CA PRO A 6 -13.34 37.88 -26.53
C PRO A 6 -12.23 38.47 -25.66
N GLU A 7 -11.80 39.68 -26.01
CA GLU A 7 -10.95 40.50 -25.15
C GLU A 7 -11.58 40.65 -23.78
N LEU A 8 -10.86 40.20 -22.74
CA LEU A 8 -11.23 40.39 -21.35
C LEU A 8 -11.40 41.89 -21.05
N LYS A 9 -12.63 42.34 -20.93
CA LYS A 9 -12.91 43.67 -20.38
C LYS A 9 -12.40 43.67 -18.93
N ASN A 10 -11.30 44.35 -18.67
CA ASN A 10 -10.74 44.62 -17.37
C ASN A 10 -11.75 45.30 -16.46
N CYS A 11 -12.51 44.54 -15.68
CA CYS A 11 -13.33 45.06 -14.61
C CYS A 11 -12.42 45.29 -13.39
N PRO A 12 -12.39 46.48 -12.75
CA PRO A 12 -11.50 46.78 -11.63
C PRO A 12 -11.59 45.77 -10.46
N GLN A 13 -12.76 45.14 -10.28
CA GLN A 13 -12.99 44.12 -9.27
C GLN A 13 -12.26 42.80 -9.61
N GLN A 14 -12.10 42.43 -10.86
CA GLN A 14 -11.36 41.24 -11.29
C GLN A 14 -9.84 41.41 -11.08
N SER A 15 -9.31 42.60 -11.26
CA SER A 15 -7.92 42.92 -11.01
C SER A 15 -7.56 42.79 -9.51
N SER A 16 -8.41 43.31 -8.63
CA SER A 16 -8.23 43.22 -7.17
C SER A 16 -8.32 41.76 -6.66
N ALA A 17 -9.26 40.95 -7.18
CA ALA A 17 -9.38 39.54 -6.85
C ALA A 17 -8.18 38.73 -7.33
N ALA A 18 -7.71 39.01 -8.55
CA ALA A 18 -6.53 38.36 -9.11
C ALA A 18 -5.27 38.60 -8.25
N GLU A 19 -5.02 39.85 -7.84
CA GLU A 19 -3.89 40.20 -6.97
C GLU A 19 -4.00 39.51 -5.61
N ALA A 20 -5.16 39.53 -4.98
CA ALA A 20 -5.39 38.88 -3.68
C ALA A 20 -5.16 37.36 -3.74
N LEU A 21 -5.55 36.70 -4.82
CA LEU A 21 -5.32 35.25 -5.00
C LEU A 21 -3.86 34.90 -5.29
N LEU A 22 -3.09 35.83 -5.82
CA LEU A 22 -1.65 35.68 -6.09
C LEU A 22 -0.77 36.13 -4.92
N ASP A 23 -1.37 36.72 -3.88
CA ASP A 23 -0.60 37.16 -2.72
C ASP A 23 0.02 35.96 -1.97
N GLY A 24 1.28 36.15 -1.53
CA GLY A 24 2.09 35.10 -0.90
C GLY A 24 2.60 34.01 -1.84
N ALA A 25 2.22 34.01 -3.12
CA ALA A 25 2.73 33.07 -4.11
C ALA A 25 4.03 33.58 -4.74
N ASN A 26 5.02 32.67 -4.92
CA ASN A 26 6.22 32.98 -5.70
C ASN A 26 5.94 33.00 -7.21
N ALA A 27 6.92 33.42 -8.03
CA ALA A 27 6.73 33.61 -9.47
C ALA A 27 6.21 32.33 -10.17
N ALA A 28 6.79 31.17 -9.90
CA ALA A 28 6.37 29.89 -10.48
C ALA A 28 4.94 29.48 -10.02
N GLN A 29 4.64 29.70 -8.75
CA GLN A 29 3.28 29.47 -8.24
C GLN A 29 2.26 30.42 -8.87
N ARG A 30 2.60 31.70 -9.06
CA ARG A 30 1.73 32.69 -9.73
C ARG A 30 1.44 32.28 -11.17
N GLU A 31 2.44 31.83 -11.92
CA GLU A 31 2.28 31.32 -13.28
C GLU A 31 1.33 30.10 -13.30
N ALA A 32 1.53 29.13 -12.41
CA ALA A 32 0.68 27.96 -12.32
C ALA A 32 -0.76 28.27 -11.87
N ILE A 33 -0.96 29.26 -10.99
CA ILE A 33 -2.27 29.70 -10.50
C ILE A 33 -3.03 30.44 -11.62
N ALA A 34 -2.37 31.34 -12.33
CA ALA A 34 -2.98 32.22 -13.30
C ALA A 34 -3.23 31.57 -14.67
N HIS A 35 -2.62 30.42 -14.95
CA HIS A 35 -2.85 29.70 -16.22
C HIS A 35 -4.32 29.43 -16.45
N TYR A 36 -4.85 29.62 -17.66
CA TYR A 36 -6.28 29.47 -17.97
C TYR A 36 -6.56 28.23 -18.82
N LEU A 37 -6.22 28.24 -20.08
CA LEU A 37 -6.57 27.18 -21.04
C LEU A 37 -5.37 26.37 -21.49
N GLY A 38 -5.61 25.14 -21.91
CA GLY A 38 -4.61 24.22 -22.40
C GLY A 38 -3.94 23.37 -21.29
N PRO A 39 -3.12 22.41 -21.69
CA PRO A 39 -2.45 21.50 -20.75
C PRO A 39 -1.33 22.21 -19.99
N MET A 40 -1.18 21.87 -18.72
CA MET A 40 -0.08 22.35 -17.88
C MET A 40 0.50 21.24 -17.03
N LEU A 41 1.82 21.15 -17.01
CA LEU A 41 2.59 20.27 -16.12
C LEU A 41 3.29 21.09 -15.03
N VAL A 42 2.94 20.82 -13.77
CA VAL A 42 3.58 21.41 -12.61
C VAL A 42 4.48 20.38 -11.94
N LEU A 43 5.79 20.53 -12.11
CA LEU A 43 6.78 19.72 -11.42
C LEU A 43 7.00 20.29 -10.02
N ALA A 44 6.52 19.60 -9.01
CA ALA A 44 6.40 20.14 -7.67
C ALA A 44 7.09 19.25 -6.64
N GLY A 45 8.30 19.60 -6.23
CA GLY A 45 9.05 18.88 -5.22
C GLY A 45 8.35 18.80 -3.84
N PRO A 46 8.89 18.03 -2.89
CA PRO A 46 8.33 17.96 -1.55
C PRO A 46 8.32 19.34 -0.87
N GLY A 47 7.23 19.68 -0.20
CA GLY A 47 7.11 20.95 0.52
C GLY A 47 7.06 22.20 -0.36
N SER A 48 6.83 22.09 -1.67
CA SER A 48 6.82 23.23 -2.61
C SER A 48 5.49 23.99 -2.68
N GLY A 49 4.49 23.59 -1.88
CA GLY A 49 3.18 24.22 -1.87
C GLY A 49 2.22 23.72 -2.95
N LYS A 50 2.32 22.44 -3.37
CA LYS A 50 1.39 21.81 -4.34
C LYS A 50 -0.07 22.12 -4.04
N THR A 51 -0.54 21.77 -2.86
CA THR A 51 -1.93 21.95 -2.44
C THR A 51 -2.34 23.43 -2.43
N PHE A 52 -1.46 24.32 -1.98
CA PHE A 52 -1.67 25.76 -2.01
C PHE A 52 -1.91 26.24 -3.45
N THR A 53 -1.03 25.87 -4.36
CA THR A 53 -1.10 26.24 -5.78
C THR A 53 -2.39 25.73 -6.41
N MET A 54 -2.76 24.47 -6.16
CA MET A 54 -4.00 23.89 -6.71
C MET A 54 -5.26 24.59 -6.20
N ILE A 55 -5.35 24.86 -4.90
CA ILE A 55 -6.52 25.54 -4.31
C ILE A 55 -6.64 26.96 -4.85
N ARG A 56 -5.53 27.72 -4.88
CA ARG A 56 -5.51 29.08 -5.44
C ARG A 56 -5.85 29.10 -6.92
N ARG A 57 -5.39 28.11 -7.70
CA ARG A 57 -5.79 27.96 -9.10
C ARG A 57 -7.30 27.73 -9.26
N ILE A 58 -7.89 26.84 -8.46
CA ILE A 58 -9.34 26.61 -8.51
C ILE A 58 -10.09 27.91 -8.22
N GLN A 59 -9.69 28.65 -7.19
CA GLN A 59 -10.28 29.95 -6.87
C GLN A 59 -10.08 30.96 -8.00
N TYR A 60 -8.92 30.98 -8.62
CA TYR A 60 -8.59 31.88 -9.74
C TYR A 60 -9.47 31.59 -10.97
N LEU A 61 -9.65 30.31 -11.33
CA LEU A 61 -10.57 29.90 -12.40
C LEU A 61 -11.99 30.40 -12.14
N ILE A 62 -12.46 30.30 -10.90
CA ILE A 62 -13.83 30.70 -10.53
C ILE A 62 -13.98 32.22 -10.46
N GLN A 63 -13.11 32.91 -9.72
CA GLN A 63 -13.30 34.33 -9.38
C GLN A 63 -12.80 35.27 -10.47
N VAL A 64 -11.74 34.87 -11.20
CA VAL A 64 -11.15 35.73 -12.26
C VAL A 64 -11.66 35.36 -13.64
N HIS A 65 -11.75 34.08 -13.95
CA HIS A 65 -12.20 33.62 -15.25
C HIS A 65 -13.70 33.30 -15.32
N GLY A 66 -14.43 33.37 -14.19
CA GLY A 66 -15.86 33.12 -14.14
C GLY A 66 -16.27 31.67 -14.43
N VAL A 67 -15.33 30.70 -14.23
CA VAL A 67 -15.60 29.28 -14.45
C VAL A 67 -16.59 28.79 -13.40
N SER A 68 -17.64 28.08 -13.82
CA SER A 68 -18.57 27.46 -12.86
C SER A 68 -17.88 26.40 -12.02
N PRO A 69 -17.98 26.44 -10.67
CA PRO A 69 -17.35 25.43 -9.81
C PRO A 69 -17.72 24.00 -10.17
N SER A 70 -18.96 23.75 -10.60
CA SER A 70 -19.48 22.43 -10.97
C SER A 70 -18.80 21.81 -12.20
N THR A 71 -18.09 22.62 -13.00
CA THR A 71 -17.39 22.20 -14.22
C THR A 71 -15.91 21.90 -13.96
N ILE A 72 -15.45 22.02 -12.72
CA ILE A 72 -14.07 21.72 -12.32
C ILE A 72 -14.02 20.36 -11.64
N LEU A 73 -13.20 19.48 -12.18
CA LEU A 73 -12.90 18.16 -11.61
C LEU A 73 -11.51 18.14 -10.99
N VAL A 74 -11.41 17.73 -9.72
CA VAL A 74 -10.15 17.61 -8.99
C VAL A 74 -9.95 16.16 -8.58
N ILE A 75 -8.93 15.54 -9.12
CA ILE A 75 -8.60 14.13 -8.90
C ILE A 75 -7.34 14.01 -8.02
N THR A 76 -7.44 13.20 -6.97
CA THR A 76 -6.32 12.88 -6.09
C THR A 76 -6.12 11.36 -5.99
N PHE A 77 -4.97 10.94 -5.47
CA PHE A 77 -4.68 9.51 -5.33
C PHE A 77 -5.42 8.84 -4.17
N THR A 78 -5.69 9.56 -3.07
CA THR A 78 -6.34 9.02 -1.87
C THR A 78 -7.60 9.80 -1.49
N LYS A 79 -8.57 9.10 -0.89
CA LYS A 79 -9.78 9.73 -0.36
C LYS A 79 -9.46 10.80 0.71
N ALA A 80 -8.46 10.54 1.54
CA ALA A 80 -8.04 11.49 2.56
C ALA A 80 -7.53 12.80 1.94
N ALA A 81 -6.69 12.73 0.89
CA ALA A 81 -6.21 13.90 0.17
C ALA A 81 -7.34 14.67 -0.52
N ALA A 82 -8.30 13.96 -1.14
CA ALA A 82 -9.47 14.59 -1.74
C ALA A 82 -10.30 15.35 -0.70
N THR A 83 -10.58 14.72 0.45
CA THR A 83 -11.35 15.35 1.55
C THR A 83 -10.58 16.53 2.16
N GLU A 84 -9.27 16.41 2.35
CA GLU A 84 -8.45 17.50 2.87
C GLU A 84 -8.45 18.69 1.92
N MET A 85 -8.27 18.45 0.61
CA MET A 85 -8.27 19.50 -0.40
C MET A 85 -9.64 20.19 -0.49
N GLN A 86 -10.74 19.43 -0.44
CA GLN A 86 -12.10 19.95 -0.38
C GLN A 86 -12.31 20.83 0.85
N ASN A 87 -11.90 20.36 2.04
CA ASN A 87 -12.04 21.13 3.27
C ASN A 87 -11.26 22.44 3.22
N ARG A 88 -10.00 22.40 2.72
CA ARG A 88 -9.19 23.63 2.56
C ARG A 88 -9.81 24.60 1.56
N PHE A 89 -10.37 24.09 0.47
CA PHE A 89 -11.11 24.94 -0.49
C PHE A 89 -12.32 25.60 0.17
N CYS A 90 -13.16 24.84 0.89
CA CYS A 90 -14.33 25.39 1.59
C CYS A 90 -13.97 26.43 2.65
N GLN A 91 -12.85 26.26 3.35
CA GLN A 91 -12.40 27.23 4.36
C GLN A 91 -11.92 28.55 3.75
N THR A 92 -11.42 28.53 2.52
CA THR A 92 -10.81 29.69 1.88
C THR A 92 -11.69 30.34 0.80
N ALA A 93 -12.75 29.67 0.35
CA ALA A 93 -13.64 30.10 -0.73
C ALA A 93 -15.07 30.38 -0.21
N THR A 94 -15.20 31.16 0.86
CA THR A 94 -16.47 31.41 1.57
C THR A 94 -17.51 32.14 0.73
N GLU A 95 -17.10 32.86 -0.31
CA GLU A 95 -18.00 33.66 -1.19
C GLU A 95 -18.40 32.95 -2.49
N VAL A 96 -17.92 31.70 -2.69
CA VAL A 96 -18.16 30.94 -3.93
C VAL A 96 -19.42 30.10 -3.81
N ALA A 97 -20.42 30.38 -4.68
CA ALA A 97 -21.61 29.55 -4.77
C ALA A 97 -21.34 28.26 -5.56
N GLY A 98 -21.50 27.11 -4.89
CA GLY A 98 -21.21 25.79 -5.45
C GLY A 98 -19.79 25.28 -5.13
N GLN A 99 -19.51 24.06 -5.53
CA GLN A 99 -18.23 23.40 -5.26
C GLN A 99 -17.73 22.61 -6.46
N PRO A 100 -16.39 22.59 -6.71
CA PRO A 100 -15.76 21.64 -7.60
C PRO A 100 -16.01 20.19 -7.17
N GLN A 101 -15.96 19.29 -8.11
CA GLN A 101 -16.03 17.87 -7.78
C GLN A 101 -14.64 17.35 -7.37
N PHE A 102 -14.47 17.02 -6.10
CA PHE A 102 -13.27 16.37 -5.58
C PHE A 102 -13.47 14.86 -5.50
N GLY A 103 -12.46 14.09 -5.89
CA GLY A 103 -12.52 12.65 -5.79
C GLY A 103 -11.20 11.94 -6.07
N THR A 104 -11.22 10.62 -5.94
CA THR A 104 -10.13 9.76 -6.40
C THR A 104 -10.45 9.25 -7.80
N PHE A 105 -9.44 8.78 -8.55
CA PHE A 105 -9.66 8.11 -9.84
C PHE A 105 -10.81 7.10 -9.77
N HIS A 106 -10.74 6.17 -8.82
CA HIS A 106 -11.77 5.14 -8.66
C HIS A 106 -13.16 5.72 -8.36
N SER A 107 -13.27 6.75 -7.51
CA SER A 107 -14.58 7.32 -7.18
C SER A 107 -15.23 8.03 -8.37
N ILE A 108 -14.44 8.73 -9.19
CA ILE A 108 -14.92 9.40 -10.39
C ILE A 108 -15.30 8.38 -11.46
N PHE A 109 -14.43 7.41 -11.74
CA PHE A 109 -14.69 6.38 -12.74
C PHE A 109 -15.86 5.48 -12.33
N PHE A 110 -16.01 5.20 -11.03
CA PHE A 110 -17.18 4.50 -10.54
C PHE A 110 -18.47 5.27 -10.78
N SER A 111 -18.46 6.60 -10.64
CA SER A 111 -19.66 7.41 -10.94
C SER A 111 -20.08 7.33 -12.41
N ILE A 112 -19.11 7.14 -13.33
CA ILE A 112 -19.38 6.94 -14.75
C ILE A 112 -20.09 5.59 -14.96
N ILE A 113 -19.50 4.50 -14.47
CA ILE A 113 -20.09 3.15 -14.65
C ILE A 113 -21.39 2.98 -13.88
N GLN A 114 -21.55 3.62 -12.71
CA GLN A 114 -22.79 3.62 -11.97
C GLN A 114 -23.93 4.24 -12.78
N LYS A 115 -23.66 5.35 -13.44
CA LYS A 115 -24.67 6.08 -14.22
C LYS A 115 -25.02 5.38 -15.55
N HIS A 116 -24.03 4.73 -16.20
CA HIS A 116 -24.19 4.22 -17.57
C HIS A 116 -24.19 2.69 -17.67
N CYS A 117 -23.70 1.97 -16.65
CA CYS A 117 -23.70 0.50 -16.58
C CYS A 117 -24.55 -0.04 -15.43
N HIS A 118 -25.18 0.82 -14.62
CA HIS A 118 -26.06 0.47 -13.51
C HIS A 118 -25.43 -0.36 -12.38
N TYR A 119 -24.10 -0.38 -12.27
CA TYR A 119 -23.41 -1.02 -11.13
C TYR A 119 -23.64 -0.21 -9.84
N LYS A 120 -23.76 -0.94 -8.72
CA LYS A 120 -23.93 -0.38 -7.37
C LYS A 120 -22.69 -0.66 -6.52
N ILE A 121 -22.53 0.05 -5.42
CA ILE A 121 -21.44 -0.20 -4.46
C ILE A 121 -21.51 -1.65 -3.91
N SER A 122 -22.73 -2.22 -3.77
CA SER A 122 -22.94 -3.60 -3.37
C SER A 122 -22.38 -4.63 -4.35
N ASP A 123 -22.13 -4.24 -5.61
CA ASP A 123 -21.61 -5.12 -6.64
C ASP A 123 -20.07 -5.18 -6.62
N LEU A 124 -19.43 -4.30 -5.86
CA LEU A 124 -18.01 -4.41 -5.58
C LEU A 124 -17.71 -5.64 -4.73
N VAL A 125 -16.79 -6.47 -5.22
CA VAL A 125 -16.36 -7.66 -4.51
C VAL A 125 -15.54 -7.28 -3.28
N THR A 126 -15.88 -7.87 -2.15
CA THR A 126 -15.04 -7.76 -0.96
C THR A 126 -13.80 -8.65 -1.09
N PRO A 127 -12.69 -8.35 -0.38
CA PRO A 127 -11.50 -9.22 -0.40
C PRO A 127 -11.80 -10.68 -0.01
N ALA A 128 -12.80 -10.90 0.86
CA ALA A 128 -13.23 -12.24 1.25
C ALA A 128 -13.94 -12.97 0.10
N GLN A 129 -14.84 -12.29 -0.60
CA GLN A 129 -15.53 -12.82 -1.77
C GLN A 129 -14.55 -13.08 -2.92
N GLN A 130 -13.62 -12.17 -3.18
CA GLN A 130 -12.60 -12.33 -4.20
C GLN A 130 -11.77 -13.61 -3.96
N ARG A 131 -11.31 -13.81 -2.73
CA ARG A 131 -10.62 -15.06 -2.36
C ARG A 131 -11.50 -16.29 -2.48
N MET A 132 -12.80 -16.17 -2.19
CA MET A 132 -13.75 -17.27 -2.38
C MET A 132 -13.87 -17.67 -3.86
N PHE A 133 -13.99 -16.72 -4.78
CA PHE A 133 -14.03 -17.01 -6.22
C PHE A 133 -12.73 -17.62 -6.72
N ILE A 134 -11.58 -17.09 -6.31
CA ILE A 134 -10.28 -17.69 -6.61
C ILE A 134 -10.20 -19.13 -6.09
N LYS A 135 -10.63 -19.37 -4.85
CA LYS A 135 -10.68 -20.72 -4.26
C LYS A 135 -11.54 -21.66 -5.07
N GLN A 136 -12.73 -21.22 -5.53
CA GLN A 136 -13.63 -22.03 -6.37
C GLN A 136 -12.98 -22.40 -7.71
N VAL A 137 -12.32 -21.44 -8.37
CA VAL A 137 -11.60 -21.70 -9.62
C VAL A 137 -10.45 -22.68 -9.42
N LEU A 138 -9.70 -22.56 -8.32
CA LEU A 138 -8.62 -23.51 -8.01
C LEU A 138 -9.14 -24.92 -7.69
N LEU A 139 -10.30 -25.04 -7.05
CA LEU A 139 -10.94 -26.33 -6.74
C LEU A 139 -11.47 -27.03 -7.99
N ASN A 140 -12.03 -26.27 -8.93
CA ASN A 140 -12.64 -26.81 -10.15
C ASN A 140 -11.62 -27.04 -11.26
N GLY A 141 -10.42 -26.42 -11.16
CA GLY A 141 -9.37 -26.53 -12.16
C GLY A 141 -8.21 -27.45 -11.74
N THR A 142 -7.40 -27.86 -12.71
CA THR A 142 -6.21 -28.71 -12.51
C THR A 142 -4.93 -27.86 -12.49
N TYR A 143 -4.85 -26.89 -11.57
CA TYR A 143 -3.72 -25.94 -11.53
C TYR A 143 -2.53 -26.43 -10.70
N GLY A 144 -2.72 -27.47 -9.84
CA GLY A 144 -1.66 -28.01 -9.00
C GLY A 144 -1.19 -27.09 -7.86
N LEU A 145 -1.87 -25.94 -7.67
CA LEU A 145 -1.51 -24.95 -6.65
C LEU A 145 -2.09 -25.29 -5.27
N PRO A 146 -1.39 -24.97 -4.18
CA PRO A 146 -1.97 -25.05 -2.84
C PRO A 146 -3.10 -24.02 -2.68
N ILE A 147 -4.15 -24.42 -1.97
CA ILE A 147 -5.29 -23.53 -1.66
C ILE A 147 -5.04 -22.91 -0.28
N ASP A 148 -4.06 -22.03 -0.22
CA ASP A 148 -3.73 -21.25 0.96
C ASP A 148 -3.88 -19.75 0.71
N LEU A 149 -3.74 -18.97 1.77
CA LEU A 149 -3.96 -17.53 1.70
C LEU A 149 -2.90 -16.84 0.82
N ASP A 150 -1.65 -17.28 0.93
CA ASP A 150 -0.53 -16.67 0.21
C ASP A 150 -0.68 -16.89 -1.30
N THR A 151 -1.05 -18.10 -1.73
CA THR A 151 -1.35 -18.40 -3.14
C THR A 151 -2.52 -17.53 -3.64
N MET A 152 -3.59 -17.37 -2.84
CA MET A 152 -4.74 -16.55 -3.24
C MET A 152 -4.37 -15.06 -3.31
N GLU A 153 -3.59 -14.53 -2.38
CA GLU A 153 -3.13 -13.14 -2.41
C GLU A 153 -2.18 -12.88 -3.59
N ASN A 154 -1.31 -13.82 -3.91
CA ASN A 154 -0.46 -13.74 -5.10
C ASN A 154 -1.32 -13.74 -6.38
N LEU A 155 -2.32 -14.62 -6.49
CA LEU A 155 -3.22 -14.64 -7.64
C LEU A 155 -4.04 -13.35 -7.77
N VAL A 156 -4.50 -12.75 -6.67
CA VAL A 156 -5.14 -11.41 -6.69
C VAL A 156 -4.18 -10.37 -7.27
N SER A 157 -2.92 -10.38 -6.83
CA SER A 157 -1.92 -9.46 -7.32
C SER A 157 -1.64 -9.65 -8.83
N PHE A 158 -1.57 -10.90 -9.30
CA PHE A 158 -1.38 -11.19 -10.72
C PHE A 158 -2.58 -10.77 -11.57
N ILE A 159 -3.81 -11.04 -11.11
CA ILE A 159 -5.04 -10.56 -11.78
C ILE A 159 -5.01 -9.04 -11.92
N SER A 160 -4.69 -8.33 -10.83
CA SER A 160 -4.64 -6.87 -10.83
C SER A 160 -3.58 -6.34 -11.80
N ARG A 161 -2.38 -6.92 -11.82
CA ARG A 161 -1.32 -6.55 -12.77
C ARG A 161 -1.73 -6.81 -14.22
N TYR A 162 -2.33 -7.96 -14.49
CA TYR A 162 -2.82 -8.30 -15.82
C TYR A 162 -3.87 -7.30 -16.32
N LYS A 163 -4.84 -6.95 -15.47
CA LYS A 163 -5.89 -5.96 -15.79
C LYS A 163 -5.34 -4.56 -16.07
N ASN A 164 -4.36 -4.12 -15.27
CA ASN A 164 -3.83 -2.76 -15.36
C ASN A 164 -2.71 -2.57 -16.39
N LEU A 165 -1.91 -3.59 -16.64
CA LEU A 165 -0.72 -3.49 -17.49
C LEU A 165 -0.84 -4.26 -18.79
N GLY A 166 -1.82 -5.14 -18.93
CA GLY A 166 -1.93 -6.05 -20.06
C GLY A 166 -0.77 -7.05 -20.17
N GLU A 167 0.11 -7.08 -19.16
CA GLU A 167 1.29 -7.92 -19.15
C GLU A 167 0.91 -9.33 -18.68
N GLU A 168 1.09 -10.30 -19.55
CA GLU A 168 1.03 -11.73 -19.21
C GLU A 168 2.25 -12.12 -18.36
N GLN A 169 2.48 -11.41 -17.27
CA GLN A 169 3.52 -11.82 -16.33
C GLN A 169 3.00 -13.00 -15.51
N THR A 170 3.42 -14.15 -15.94
CA THR A 170 3.46 -15.33 -15.09
C THR A 170 4.34 -15.01 -13.91
N GLY A 171 3.74 -14.97 -12.72
CA GLY A 171 4.55 -14.90 -11.50
C GLY A 171 5.53 -16.05 -11.50
N GLU A 172 6.78 -15.76 -11.22
CA GLU A 172 7.84 -16.76 -11.19
C GLU A 172 7.36 -18.01 -10.43
N GLY A 173 7.08 -19.08 -11.17
CA GLY A 173 6.85 -20.41 -10.65
C GLY A 173 5.43 -20.83 -10.23
N LEU A 174 4.40 -19.98 -10.25
CA LEU A 174 3.04 -20.39 -9.82
C LEU A 174 2.21 -21.00 -10.96
N LEU A 175 2.08 -20.34 -12.08
CA LEU A 175 1.31 -20.77 -13.25
C LEU A 175 2.08 -20.47 -14.54
N THR A 176 1.92 -21.31 -15.57
CA THR A 176 2.34 -20.95 -16.92
C THR A 176 1.40 -19.89 -17.50
N GLN A 177 1.80 -19.23 -18.60
CA GLN A 177 0.95 -18.23 -19.27
C GLN A 177 -0.42 -18.79 -19.67
N GLU A 178 -0.43 -19.98 -20.23
CA GLU A 178 -1.63 -20.68 -20.65
C GLU A 178 -2.55 -21.02 -19.46
N GLN A 179 -1.94 -21.51 -18.37
CA GLN A 179 -2.66 -21.79 -17.13
C GLN A 179 -3.23 -20.52 -16.51
N PHE A 180 -2.48 -19.41 -16.51
CA PHE A 180 -2.97 -18.15 -15.98
C PHE A 180 -4.12 -17.58 -16.81
N LYS A 181 -4.03 -17.60 -18.14
CA LYS A 181 -5.14 -17.19 -19.01
C LYS A 181 -6.42 -17.98 -18.74
N LYS A 182 -6.31 -19.30 -18.65
CA LYS A 182 -7.44 -20.17 -18.33
C LYS A 182 -8.02 -19.85 -16.95
N PHE A 183 -7.15 -19.68 -15.96
CA PHE A 183 -7.54 -19.32 -14.59
C PHE A 183 -8.26 -17.97 -14.57
N TYR A 184 -7.70 -16.96 -15.25
CA TYR A 184 -8.27 -15.62 -15.31
C TYR A 184 -9.65 -15.61 -15.96
N LEU A 185 -9.84 -16.33 -17.09
CA LEU A 185 -11.15 -16.45 -17.73
C LEU A 185 -12.18 -17.08 -16.80
N GLN A 186 -11.84 -18.16 -16.11
CA GLN A 186 -12.73 -18.80 -15.14
C GLN A 186 -13.03 -17.90 -13.94
N TYR A 187 -12.06 -17.10 -13.49
CA TYR A 187 -12.29 -16.10 -12.44
C TYR A 187 -13.28 -15.02 -12.92
N GLN A 188 -13.11 -14.52 -14.15
CA GLN A 188 -14.05 -13.54 -14.72
C GLN A 188 -15.46 -14.11 -14.90
N GLU A 189 -15.60 -15.34 -15.36
CA GLU A 189 -16.90 -16.03 -15.44
C GLU A 189 -17.60 -16.09 -14.07
N GLN A 190 -16.85 -16.37 -12.98
CA GLN A 190 -17.41 -16.35 -11.62
C GLN A 190 -17.84 -14.94 -11.21
N MET A 191 -17.05 -13.91 -11.52
CA MET A 191 -17.38 -12.52 -11.25
C MET A 191 -18.66 -12.08 -11.98
N GLU A 192 -18.77 -12.41 -13.28
CA GLU A 192 -19.94 -12.12 -14.11
C GLU A 192 -21.19 -12.86 -13.66
N TRP A 193 -21.07 -14.15 -13.34
CA TRP A 193 -22.19 -14.96 -12.84
C TRP A 193 -22.81 -14.36 -11.57
N HIS A 194 -21.98 -13.83 -10.68
CA HIS A 194 -22.43 -13.20 -9.44
C HIS A 194 -22.71 -11.70 -9.58
N HIS A 195 -22.65 -11.15 -10.78
CA HIS A 195 -22.76 -9.71 -11.07
C HIS A 195 -21.84 -8.86 -10.16
N LYS A 196 -20.59 -9.30 -10.05
CA LYS A 196 -19.55 -8.65 -9.22
C LYS A 196 -18.45 -8.07 -10.08
N ILE A 197 -17.89 -6.96 -9.60
CA ILE A 197 -16.70 -6.33 -10.19
C ILE A 197 -15.67 -6.04 -9.08
N ASP A 198 -14.39 -6.09 -9.41
CA ASP A 198 -13.34 -5.60 -8.53
C ASP A 198 -12.93 -4.16 -8.88
N PHE A 199 -11.96 -3.62 -8.14
CA PHE A 199 -11.50 -2.25 -8.36
C PHE A 199 -10.84 -2.05 -9.74
N ASP A 200 -10.20 -3.08 -10.29
CA ASP A 200 -9.56 -3.00 -11.59
C ASP A 200 -10.61 -3.12 -12.72
N ASP A 201 -11.67 -3.93 -12.52
CA ASP A 201 -12.81 -3.98 -13.44
C ASP A 201 -13.50 -2.63 -13.60
N MET A 202 -13.55 -1.82 -12.53
CA MET A 202 -14.11 -0.46 -12.62
C MET A 202 -13.37 0.36 -13.68
N LEU A 203 -12.05 0.27 -13.72
CA LEU A 203 -11.23 0.99 -14.69
C LEU A 203 -11.47 0.46 -16.11
N LEU A 204 -11.47 -0.85 -16.28
CA LEU A 204 -11.69 -1.50 -17.58
C LEU A 204 -13.08 -1.17 -18.15
N LEU A 205 -14.13 -1.25 -17.33
CA LEU A 205 -15.49 -0.93 -17.72
C LEU A 205 -15.64 0.57 -18.07
N CYS A 206 -15.04 1.46 -17.24
CA CYS A 206 -15.05 2.89 -17.51
C CYS A 206 -14.40 3.20 -18.86
N ARG A 207 -13.20 2.65 -19.13
CA ARG A 207 -12.54 2.76 -20.43
C ARG A 207 -13.44 2.27 -21.56
N GLN A 208 -14.04 1.10 -21.41
CA GLN A 208 -14.88 0.49 -22.45
C GLN A 208 -16.11 1.34 -22.76
N VAL A 209 -16.76 1.91 -21.74
CA VAL A 209 -17.90 2.82 -21.90
C VAL A 209 -17.50 4.06 -22.69
N LEU A 210 -16.42 4.73 -22.26
CA LEU A 210 -15.95 5.95 -22.90
C LEU A 210 -15.42 5.73 -24.33
N GLN A 211 -14.88 4.55 -24.63
CA GLN A 211 -14.46 4.17 -25.97
C GLN A 211 -15.63 3.88 -26.90
N LYS A 212 -16.62 3.11 -26.43
CA LYS A 212 -17.71 2.62 -27.27
C LYS A 212 -18.90 3.58 -27.37
N GLN A 213 -19.14 4.39 -26.34
CA GLN A 213 -20.30 5.29 -26.26
C GLN A 213 -19.84 6.75 -26.37
N LYS A 214 -19.83 7.27 -27.60
CA LYS A 214 -19.37 8.62 -27.91
C LYS A 214 -20.17 9.68 -27.15
N GLU A 215 -21.50 9.52 -27.07
CA GLU A 215 -22.38 10.44 -26.37
C GLU A 215 -22.07 10.53 -24.87
N VAL A 216 -21.74 9.41 -24.26
CA VAL A 216 -21.33 9.38 -22.84
C VAL A 216 -20.01 10.10 -22.66
N ARG A 217 -19.05 9.87 -23.54
CA ARG A 217 -17.75 10.54 -23.48
C ARG A 217 -17.91 12.05 -23.62
N GLU A 218 -18.65 12.52 -24.62
CA GLU A 218 -18.92 13.95 -24.86
C GLU A 218 -19.64 14.58 -23.67
N LEU A 219 -20.64 13.91 -23.09
CA LEU A 219 -21.34 14.37 -21.89
C LEU A 219 -20.38 14.61 -20.69
N TRP A 220 -19.40 13.74 -20.49
CA TRP A 220 -18.46 13.90 -19.38
C TRP A 220 -17.37 14.93 -19.69
N GLN A 221 -16.97 15.11 -20.95
CA GLN A 221 -16.10 16.18 -21.42
C GLN A 221 -16.76 17.57 -21.23
N GLU A 222 -18.01 17.71 -21.62
CA GLU A 222 -18.79 18.95 -21.41
C GLU A 222 -19.02 19.24 -19.93
N ARG A 223 -19.21 18.18 -19.13
CA ARG A 223 -19.40 18.34 -17.69
C ARG A 223 -18.15 18.85 -17.00
N PHE A 224 -16.95 18.40 -17.39
CA PHE A 224 -15.70 18.72 -16.76
C PHE A 224 -14.64 19.24 -17.75
N PRO A 225 -14.84 20.43 -18.30
CA PRO A 225 -13.87 21.06 -19.19
C PRO A 225 -12.55 21.42 -18.50
N PHE A 226 -12.51 21.46 -17.17
CA PHE A 226 -11.28 21.69 -16.40
C PHE A 226 -10.99 20.51 -15.48
N ILE A 227 -9.87 19.83 -15.71
CA ILE A 227 -9.45 18.68 -14.92
C ILE A 227 -8.11 18.97 -14.26
N LEU A 228 -8.06 18.88 -12.93
CA LEU A 228 -6.86 19.03 -12.13
C LEU A 228 -6.51 17.68 -11.49
N VAL A 229 -5.25 17.26 -11.61
CA VAL A 229 -4.78 15.97 -11.08
C VAL A 229 -3.60 16.18 -10.15
N ASP A 230 -3.74 15.74 -8.90
CA ASP A 230 -2.64 15.73 -7.92
C ASP A 230 -1.93 14.37 -7.90
N GLU A 231 -0.66 14.37 -7.49
CA GLU A 231 0.20 13.17 -7.40
C GLU A 231 0.23 12.39 -8.73
N PHE A 232 0.34 13.11 -9.85
CA PHE A 232 0.24 12.53 -11.20
C PHE A 232 1.30 11.46 -11.49
N GLN A 233 2.43 11.44 -10.79
CA GLN A 233 3.46 10.41 -10.91
C GLN A 233 3.01 9.01 -10.45
N ASP A 234 1.91 8.93 -9.70
CA ASP A 234 1.38 7.66 -9.17
C ASP A 234 0.29 7.03 -10.07
N ILE A 235 0.01 7.65 -11.21
CA ILE A 235 -1.00 7.17 -12.17
C ILE A 235 -0.54 5.88 -12.87
N ASN A 236 -1.48 4.96 -13.12
CA ASN A 236 -1.23 3.81 -13.97
C ASN A 236 -1.67 4.05 -15.42
N PRO A 237 -1.23 3.24 -16.40
CA PRO A 237 -1.55 3.44 -17.82
C PRO A 237 -3.05 3.48 -18.11
N LEU A 238 -3.84 2.62 -17.48
CA LEU A 238 -5.28 2.55 -17.68
C LEU A 238 -6.00 3.80 -17.16
N GLN A 239 -5.59 4.30 -16.00
CA GLN A 239 -6.09 5.58 -15.46
C GLN A 239 -5.74 6.75 -16.37
N TYR A 240 -4.54 6.73 -16.93
CA TYR A 240 -4.10 7.78 -17.85
C TYR A 240 -4.90 7.76 -19.15
N GLU A 241 -5.12 6.60 -19.75
CA GLU A 241 -5.95 6.44 -20.96
C GLU A 241 -7.37 6.98 -20.75
N ILE A 242 -7.99 6.66 -19.59
CA ILE A 242 -9.32 7.19 -19.24
C ILE A 242 -9.28 8.71 -19.06
N LEU A 243 -8.24 9.22 -18.39
CA LEU A 243 -8.08 10.65 -18.18
C LEU A 243 -7.96 11.42 -19.50
N GLN A 244 -7.20 10.90 -20.46
CA GLN A 244 -7.07 11.47 -21.81
C GLN A 244 -8.42 11.51 -22.54
N MET A 245 -9.23 10.45 -22.43
CA MET A 245 -10.58 10.44 -23.00
C MET A 245 -11.50 11.48 -22.36
N LEU A 246 -11.35 11.76 -21.05
CA LEU A 246 -12.15 12.76 -20.35
C LEU A 246 -11.68 14.20 -20.64
N ALA A 247 -10.39 14.43 -20.85
CA ALA A 247 -9.85 15.76 -21.13
C ALA A 247 -10.32 16.34 -22.48
N GLY A 248 -10.70 15.47 -23.43
CA GLY A 248 -11.24 15.88 -24.73
C GLY A 248 -10.22 16.63 -25.60
N GLN A 249 -10.72 17.41 -26.55
CA GLN A 249 -9.90 18.16 -27.50
C GLN A 249 -9.30 19.44 -26.88
N GLU A 250 -9.99 20.06 -25.97
CA GLU A 250 -9.56 21.27 -25.27
C GLU A 250 -8.33 21.04 -24.38
N ASN A 251 -8.17 19.81 -23.89
CA ASN A 251 -7.04 19.38 -23.05
C ASN A 251 -6.71 20.35 -21.90
N ASN A 252 -7.72 20.94 -21.26
CA ASN A 252 -7.51 21.77 -20.07
C ASN A 252 -7.14 20.90 -18.87
N LEU A 253 -6.03 20.20 -19.03
CA LEU A 253 -5.49 19.22 -18.09
C LEU A 253 -4.33 19.82 -17.30
N PHE A 254 -4.58 20.10 -16.03
CA PHE A 254 -3.59 20.63 -15.11
C PHE A 254 -3.07 19.48 -14.22
N VAL A 255 -1.85 19.04 -14.45
CA VAL A 255 -1.27 17.92 -13.70
C VAL A 255 -0.15 18.41 -12.79
N VAL A 256 -0.18 17.96 -11.54
CA VAL A 256 0.83 18.25 -10.53
C VAL A 256 1.47 16.95 -10.09
N GLY A 257 2.80 16.89 -10.12
CA GLY A 257 3.50 15.67 -9.75
C GLY A 257 4.97 15.88 -9.40
N ASP A 258 5.56 14.85 -8.83
CA ASP A 258 6.98 14.75 -8.53
C ASP A 258 7.48 13.33 -8.82
N ASP A 259 8.18 13.15 -9.92
CA ASP A 259 8.75 11.85 -10.32
C ASP A 259 9.72 11.28 -9.28
N ASP A 260 10.37 12.13 -8.48
CA ASP A 260 11.21 11.71 -7.36
C ASP A 260 10.41 11.16 -6.17
N GLN A 261 9.09 11.33 -6.15
CA GLN A 261 8.18 10.77 -5.15
C GLN A 261 7.30 9.63 -5.68
N ALA A 262 7.61 9.09 -6.87
CA ALA A 262 6.92 7.94 -7.44
C ALA A 262 7.35 6.64 -6.73
N ILE A 263 6.50 6.13 -5.82
CA ILE A 263 6.79 4.97 -4.96
C ILE A 263 5.70 3.89 -4.98
N TYR A 264 4.78 3.94 -5.94
CA TYR A 264 3.68 2.98 -6.08
C TYR A 264 3.81 2.09 -7.33
N GLY A 265 5.03 1.86 -7.82
CA GLY A 265 5.31 0.96 -8.93
C GLY A 265 4.76 -0.45 -8.71
N PHE A 266 4.77 -0.95 -7.47
CA PHE A 266 4.16 -2.23 -7.09
C PHE A 266 2.62 -2.29 -7.27
N ARG A 267 1.94 -1.13 -7.42
CA ARG A 267 0.51 -1.00 -7.77
C ARG A 267 0.27 -0.72 -9.25
N GLY A 268 1.29 -0.83 -10.09
CA GLY A 268 1.22 -0.58 -11.52
C GLY A 268 1.37 0.88 -11.93
N SER A 269 1.73 1.80 -11.02
CA SER A 269 2.04 3.16 -11.42
C SER A 269 3.31 3.20 -12.28
N LYS A 270 3.31 4.09 -13.27
CA LYS A 270 4.43 4.27 -14.20
C LYS A 270 4.87 5.75 -14.19
N PRO A 271 5.94 6.11 -13.48
CA PRO A 271 6.45 7.49 -13.47
C PRO A 271 6.84 7.97 -14.86
N GLU A 272 7.09 7.06 -15.80
CA GLU A 272 7.36 7.36 -17.19
C GLU A 272 6.22 8.15 -17.86
N ILE A 273 4.96 7.98 -17.40
CA ILE A 273 3.81 8.75 -17.90
C ILE A 273 4.01 10.25 -17.64
N LEU A 274 4.42 10.61 -16.43
CA LEU A 274 4.73 12.01 -16.10
C LEU A 274 5.89 12.54 -16.97
N LEU A 275 6.93 11.71 -17.19
CA LEU A 275 8.10 12.10 -17.99
C LEU A 275 7.76 12.24 -19.49
N GLN A 276 6.75 11.53 -19.97
CA GLN A 276 6.31 11.58 -21.37
C GLN A 276 5.28 12.70 -21.63
N PHE A 277 4.66 13.24 -20.60
CA PHE A 277 3.60 14.26 -20.71
C PHE A 277 3.98 15.44 -21.64
N PRO A 278 5.20 16.02 -21.58
CA PRO A 278 5.57 17.10 -22.50
C PRO A 278 5.73 16.68 -23.97
N LYS A 279 5.92 15.38 -24.22
CA LYS A 279 6.01 14.86 -25.59
C LYS A 279 4.62 14.61 -26.17
N GLU A 280 3.68 14.19 -25.34
CA GLU A 280 2.28 13.90 -25.71
C GLU A 280 1.47 15.20 -25.83
N TYR A 281 1.82 16.21 -25.03
CA TYR A 281 1.25 17.55 -25.06
C TYR A 281 2.35 18.59 -25.35
N PRO A 282 2.75 18.77 -26.62
CA PRO A 282 3.85 19.68 -26.97
C PRO A 282 3.58 21.15 -26.61
N ASP A 283 2.30 21.54 -26.57
CA ASP A 283 1.87 22.89 -26.20
C ASP A 283 1.70 23.07 -24.68
N ALA A 284 1.99 22.05 -23.88
CA ALA A 284 1.87 22.12 -22.44
C ALA A 284 2.85 23.12 -21.83
N ILE A 285 2.34 24.02 -21.02
CA ILE A 285 3.19 24.89 -20.20
C ILE A 285 3.79 24.05 -19.07
N GLN A 286 5.11 24.13 -18.88
CA GLN A 286 5.83 23.44 -17.82
C GLN A 286 6.31 24.43 -16.78
N VAL A 287 5.87 24.24 -15.54
CA VAL A 287 6.28 25.07 -14.41
C VAL A 287 6.95 24.20 -13.36
N GLN A 288 8.10 24.64 -12.85
CA GLN A 288 8.80 23.95 -11.77
C GLN A 288 8.67 24.72 -10.45
N LEU A 289 8.04 24.11 -9.45
CA LEU A 289 7.99 24.64 -8.09
C LEU A 289 9.24 24.21 -7.33
N SER A 290 10.30 25.01 -7.43
CA SER A 290 11.63 24.69 -6.90
C SER A 290 11.85 25.14 -5.45
N CYS A 291 10.92 25.91 -4.84
CA CYS A 291 11.06 26.41 -3.49
C CYS A 291 10.42 25.46 -2.46
N ASN A 292 11.21 24.91 -1.54
CA ASN A 292 10.73 24.08 -0.43
C ASN A 292 10.46 24.95 0.81
N TYR A 293 9.20 24.99 1.25
CA TYR A 293 8.74 25.74 2.44
C TYR A 293 8.66 24.89 3.71
N ARG A 294 8.84 23.56 3.60
CA ARG A 294 8.69 22.60 4.68
C ARG A 294 9.95 22.46 5.52
N SER A 295 11.04 22.12 4.88
CA SER A 295 12.27 21.64 5.52
C SER A 295 13.37 22.68 5.53
N GLY A 296 14.26 22.62 6.54
CA GLY A 296 15.47 23.43 6.57
C GLY A 296 16.45 23.02 5.46
N ASN A 297 17.32 23.94 5.05
CA ASN A 297 18.22 23.78 3.90
C ASN A 297 19.10 22.52 3.99
N ALA A 298 19.66 22.19 5.16
CA ALA A 298 20.50 21.00 5.31
C ALA A 298 19.76 19.70 4.94
N ILE A 299 18.46 19.60 5.25
CA ILE A 299 17.63 18.42 4.93
C ILE A 299 17.36 18.37 3.42
N VAL A 300 17.00 19.53 2.81
CA VAL A 300 16.73 19.62 1.37
C VAL A 300 17.96 19.24 0.57
N GLU A 301 19.11 19.81 0.90
CA GLU A 301 20.38 19.55 0.23
C GLU A 301 20.80 18.08 0.37
N SER A 302 20.76 17.52 1.59
CA SER A 302 21.07 16.12 1.82
C SER A 302 20.15 15.19 1.02
N ALA A 303 18.83 15.45 1.01
CA ALA A 303 17.89 14.65 0.23
C ALA A 303 18.17 14.74 -1.28
N GLN A 304 18.56 15.91 -1.79
CA GLN A 304 18.94 16.08 -3.19
C GLN A 304 20.21 15.29 -3.55
N GLN A 305 21.21 15.20 -2.66
CA GLN A 305 22.41 14.38 -2.93
C GLN A 305 22.04 12.91 -3.14
N VAL A 306 21.08 12.40 -2.38
CA VAL A 306 20.61 11.02 -2.55
C VAL A 306 19.88 10.81 -3.87
N ILE A 307 18.92 11.69 -4.21
CA ILE A 307 18.04 11.45 -5.37
C ILE A 307 18.69 11.76 -6.71
N ARG A 308 19.70 12.61 -6.76
CA ARG A 308 20.44 12.95 -7.98
C ARG A 308 21.11 11.76 -8.67
N VAL A 309 21.32 10.67 -7.96
CA VAL A 309 21.91 9.43 -8.50
C VAL A 309 20.94 8.71 -9.45
N ASN A 310 19.63 8.92 -9.31
CA ASN A 310 18.63 8.35 -10.23
C ASN A 310 18.74 8.98 -11.63
N GLN A 311 18.63 8.14 -12.66
CA GLN A 311 18.78 8.56 -14.07
C GLN A 311 17.42 8.92 -14.70
N VAL A 312 16.37 8.17 -14.34
CA VAL A 312 15.02 8.34 -14.92
C VAL A 312 14.24 9.35 -14.08
N ARG A 313 14.50 10.66 -14.35
CA ARG A 313 13.88 11.78 -13.64
C ARG A 313 13.99 13.09 -14.41
N PHE A 314 13.11 14.05 -14.07
CA PHE A 314 13.32 15.45 -14.48
C PHE A 314 14.49 16.08 -13.71
N PRO A 315 15.38 16.84 -14.35
CA PRO A 315 16.39 17.61 -13.65
C PRO A 315 15.70 18.71 -12.82
N LYS A 316 15.85 18.65 -11.50
CA LYS A 316 15.22 19.58 -10.55
C LYS A 316 16.25 20.03 -9.52
N GLU A 317 16.25 21.33 -9.21
CA GLU A 317 17.00 21.91 -8.11
C GLU A 317 16.03 22.53 -7.11
N LEU A 318 15.96 21.95 -5.93
CA LEU A 318 15.13 22.48 -4.87
C LEU A 318 15.93 23.44 -3.99
N LYS A 319 15.34 24.58 -3.67
CA LYS A 319 15.91 25.57 -2.75
C LYS A 319 15.03 25.66 -1.52
N ALA A 320 15.62 25.52 -0.34
CA ALA A 320 14.87 25.71 0.88
C ALA A 320 14.57 27.19 1.11
N ASN A 321 13.34 27.49 1.48
CA ASN A 321 12.94 28.85 1.94
C ASN A 321 13.31 29.08 3.42
N ARG A 322 13.54 27.98 4.17
CA ARG A 322 13.90 28.02 5.58
C ARG A 322 15.39 27.75 5.74
N THR A 323 16.06 28.62 6.49
CA THR A 323 17.42 28.37 6.95
C THR A 323 17.44 27.33 8.06
N GLY A 324 18.58 26.68 8.29
CA GLY A 324 18.75 25.70 9.37
C GLY A 324 18.39 24.29 8.93
N GLY A 325 17.79 23.54 9.87
CA GLY A 325 17.65 22.08 9.74
C GLY A 325 18.93 21.35 10.18
N LYS A 326 18.78 20.16 10.72
CA LYS A 326 19.91 19.34 11.17
C LYS A 326 19.79 17.95 10.57
N VAL A 327 20.83 17.52 9.88
CA VAL A 327 20.99 16.13 9.44
C VAL A 327 22.12 15.52 10.25
N LYS A 328 21.85 14.42 10.93
CA LYS A 328 22.85 13.68 11.71
C LYS A 328 22.93 12.25 11.20
N LEU A 329 24.12 11.88 10.78
CA LEU A 329 24.48 10.50 10.51
C LEU A 329 25.17 9.93 11.75
N VAL A 330 24.56 8.90 12.36
CA VAL A 330 25.03 8.31 13.62
C VAL A 330 25.23 6.82 13.44
N THR A 331 26.39 6.34 13.90
CA THR A 331 26.72 4.91 13.89
C THR A 331 26.58 4.32 15.28
N PHE A 332 26.16 3.06 15.34
CA PHE A 332 26.04 2.27 16.54
C PHE A 332 26.68 0.89 16.35
N GLU A 333 27.15 0.30 17.43
CA GLU A 333 27.74 -1.05 17.38
C GLU A 333 26.64 -2.13 17.37
N THR A 334 25.54 -1.90 18.07
CA THR A 334 24.46 -2.87 18.20
C THR A 334 23.07 -2.26 17.96
N PRO A 335 22.10 -3.09 17.48
CA PRO A 335 20.71 -2.65 17.34
C PRO A 335 20.10 -2.17 18.66
N LYS A 336 20.54 -2.76 19.79
CA LYS A 336 20.05 -2.40 21.11
C LYS A 336 20.51 -1.01 21.53
N GLU A 337 21.76 -0.67 21.25
CA GLU A 337 22.31 0.67 21.51
C GLU A 337 21.58 1.72 20.67
N GLU A 338 21.38 1.46 19.38
CA GLU A 338 20.60 2.32 18.48
C GLU A 338 19.21 2.61 19.05
N GLN A 339 18.50 1.53 19.44
CA GLN A 339 17.17 1.66 20.04
C GLN A 339 17.17 2.46 21.33
N GLU A 340 18.12 2.19 22.22
CA GLU A 340 18.21 2.90 23.51
C GLU A 340 18.41 4.40 23.33
N LYS A 341 19.30 4.81 22.44
CA LYS A 341 19.60 6.22 22.20
C LYS A 341 18.42 6.96 21.54
N ILE A 342 17.80 6.35 20.54
CA ILE A 342 16.63 6.93 19.88
C ILE A 342 15.46 7.05 20.86
N LEU A 343 15.16 6.00 21.65
CA LEU A 343 14.07 6.02 22.63
C LEU A 343 14.33 7.01 23.77
N GLN A 344 15.57 7.21 24.18
CA GLN A 344 15.95 8.25 25.13
C GLN A 344 15.63 9.64 24.58
N TYR A 345 15.99 9.92 23.33
CA TYR A 345 15.63 11.19 22.68
C TYR A 345 14.11 11.37 22.59
N LEU A 346 13.40 10.34 22.16
CA LEU A 346 11.94 10.38 21.98
C LEU A 346 11.20 10.61 23.30
N LYS A 347 11.67 10.05 24.40
CA LYS A 347 11.07 10.30 25.72
C LYS A 347 11.09 11.79 26.08
N HIS A 348 12.14 12.51 25.75
CA HIS A 348 12.22 13.95 25.94
C HIS A 348 11.40 14.74 24.91
N GLY A 349 11.41 14.31 23.63
CA GLY A 349 10.65 14.93 22.55
C GLY A 349 9.13 14.81 22.75
N VAL A 350 8.65 13.62 23.11
CA VAL A 350 7.23 13.37 23.42
C VAL A 350 6.77 14.22 24.61
N ALA A 351 7.59 14.35 25.64
CA ALA A 351 7.29 15.21 26.80
C ALA A 351 7.14 16.70 26.41
N ARG A 352 7.83 17.15 25.34
CA ARG A 352 7.72 18.52 24.79
C ARG A 352 6.62 18.65 23.74
N LYS A 353 5.82 17.61 23.47
CA LYS A 353 4.83 17.55 22.40
C LYS A 353 5.42 17.77 20.99
N GLU A 354 6.69 17.45 20.80
CA GLU A 354 7.37 17.51 19.51
C GLU A 354 6.84 16.39 18.60
N GLN A 355 6.43 16.74 17.39
CA GLN A 355 5.98 15.75 16.40
C GLN A 355 7.18 14.96 15.87
N CYS A 356 7.34 13.75 16.38
CA CYS A 356 8.42 12.84 16.03
C CYS A 356 7.90 11.67 15.21
N ALA A 357 8.73 11.15 14.31
CA ALA A 357 8.43 9.89 13.63
C ALA A 357 9.64 8.97 13.61
N ILE A 358 9.39 7.67 13.81
CA ILE A 358 10.30 6.60 13.39
C ILE A 358 9.74 6.03 12.10
N LEU A 359 10.51 6.14 11.03
CA LEU A 359 10.12 5.61 9.73
C LEU A 359 11.01 4.41 9.40
N CYS A 360 10.39 3.27 9.09
CA CYS A 360 11.08 2.04 8.74
C CYS A 360 10.71 1.58 7.33
N ARG A 361 11.55 0.73 6.73
CA ARG A 361 11.25 0.17 5.41
C ARG A 361 10.15 -0.88 5.47
N THR A 362 10.08 -1.66 6.54
CA THR A 362 9.15 -2.79 6.68
C THR A 362 8.28 -2.69 7.93
N ASN A 363 7.10 -3.31 7.86
CA ASN A 363 6.20 -3.42 9.02
C ASN A 363 6.82 -4.25 10.16
N ARG A 364 7.67 -5.23 9.84
CA ARG A 364 8.36 -6.05 10.84
C ARG A 364 9.27 -5.19 11.73
N GLU A 365 10.04 -4.29 11.14
CA GLU A 365 10.88 -3.36 11.90
C GLU A 365 10.04 -2.45 12.79
N LEU A 366 8.91 -1.97 12.31
CA LEU A 366 7.99 -1.13 13.10
C LEU A 366 7.47 -1.86 14.34
N LEU A 367 7.16 -3.15 14.22
CA LEU A 367 6.70 -3.95 15.36
C LEU A 367 7.79 -4.10 16.43
N GLU A 368 9.05 -4.20 16.04
CA GLU A 368 10.18 -4.23 16.97
C GLU A 368 10.26 -2.89 17.75
N TRP A 369 10.12 -1.75 17.06
CA TRP A 369 10.07 -0.43 17.68
C TRP A 369 8.84 -0.25 18.57
N ALA A 370 7.66 -0.70 18.17
CA ALA A 370 6.44 -0.65 18.95
C ALA A 370 6.61 -1.38 20.30
N LYS A 371 7.14 -2.60 20.29
CA LYS A 371 7.43 -3.40 21.49
C LYS A 371 8.39 -2.69 22.44
N GLU A 372 9.42 -2.03 21.92
CA GLU A 372 10.36 -1.29 22.74
C GLU A 372 9.75 -0.01 23.33
N CYS A 373 8.88 0.69 22.59
CA CYS A 373 8.10 1.81 23.12
C CYS A 373 7.17 1.36 24.26
N GLU A 374 6.46 0.24 24.11
CA GLU A 374 5.58 -0.33 25.13
C GLU A 374 6.32 -0.69 26.41
N LYS A 375 7.45 -1.37 26.30
CA LYS A 375 8.30 -1.73 27.46
C LYS A 375 8.74 -0.50 28.29
N ARG A 376 8.85 0.65 27.64
CA ARG A 376 9.33 1.90 28.26
C ARG A 376 8.22 2.90 28.57
N GLY A 377 6.95 2.53 28.31
CA GLY A 377 5.79 3.37 28.54
C GLY A 377 5.75 4.63 27.66
N ILE A 378 6.37 4.58 26.46
CA ILE A 378 6.33 5.67 25.49
C ILE A 378 5.09 5.50 24.64
N ALA A 379 4.16 6.47 24.73
CA ALA A 379 2.97 6.49 23.89
C ALA A 379 3.33 6.77 22.43
N TYR A 380 2.67 6.09 21.49
CA TYR A 380 2.89 6.25 20.06
C TYR A 380 1.61 6.03 19.25
N GLN A 381 1.57 6.60 18.05
CA GLN A 381 0.55 6.33 17.05
C GLN A 381 1.11 5.32 16.04
N HIS A 382 0.37 4.26 15.77
CA HIS A 382 0.78 3.24 14.81
C HIS A 382 -0.39 2.85 13.90
N LYS A 383 -0.18 2.87 12.59
CA LYS A 383 -1.21 2.56 11.59
C LYS A 383 -1.14 1.13 11.04
N VAL A 384 -0.23 0.31 11.51
CA VAL A 384 -0.06 -1.06 11.00
C VAL A 384 -0.76 -2.04 11.92
N ARG A 385 -1.61 -2.86 11.34
CA ARG A 385 -2.24 -3.99 12.01
C ARG A 385 -1.19 -5.05 12.32
N GLU A 386 -1.00 -5.38 13.59
CA GLU A 386 -0.23 -6.56 13.98
C GLU A 386 -1.05 -7.81 13.60
N LYS A 387 -0.56 -8.60 12.64
CA LYS A 387 -1.16 -9.91 12.38
C LYS A 387 -0.89 -10.77 13.61
N SER A 388 -1.96 -11.30 14.22
CA SER A 388 -1.79 -12.32 15.25
C SER A 388 -1.03 -13.52 14.66
N PRO A 389 -0.14 -14.18 15.42
CA PRO A 389 0.52 -15.40 14.98
C PRO A 389 -0.47 -16.48 14.53
N TRP A 390 -1.70 -16.42 15.03
CA TRP A 390 -2.80 -17.30 14.65
C TRP A 390 -3.43 -16.98 13.29
N GLU A 391 -3.16 -15.82 12.74
CA GLU A 391 -3.58 -15.43 11.38
C GLU A 391 -2.60 -15.90 10.30
N GLU A 392 -1.38 -16.24 10.68
CA GLU A 392 -0.37 -16.83 9.80
C GLU A 392 -0.71 -18.28 9.44
N SER A 393 -0.17 -18.78 8.30
CA SER A 393 -0.53 -20.11 7.79
C SER A 393 -0.31 -21.22 8.83
N CYS A 394 0.85 -21.23 9.50
CA CYS A 394 1.14 -22.24 10.53
C CYS A 394 0.25 -22.10 11.77
N GLY A 395 -0.08 -20.87 12.18
CA GLY A 395 -1.01 -20.63 13.29
C GLY A 395 -2.42 -21.16 12.98
N LYS A 396 -2.92 -20.90 11.77
CA LYS A 396 -4.21 -21.45 11.31
C LYS A 396 -4.22 -22.96 11.23
N ASP A 397 -3.10 -23.59 10.82
CA ASP A 397 -2.97 -25.03 10.80
C ASP A 397 -3.01 -25.60 12.24
N LEU A 398 -2.29 -24.98 13.18
CA LEU A 398 -2.35 -25.37 14.60
C LEU A 398 -3.77 -25.23 15.16
N LEU A 399 -4.46 -24.11 14.89
CA LEU A 399 -5.85 -23.92 15.33
C LEU A 399 -6.80 -24.98 14.74
N ALA A 400 -6.60 -25.36 13.48
CA ALA A 400 -7.38 -26.42 12.84
C ALA A 400 -7.19 -27.77 13.55
N TYR A 401 -5.96 -28.14 13.88
CA TYR A 401 -5.66 -29.34 14.70
C TYR A 401 -6.34 -29.29 16.05
N LEU A 402 -6.28 -28.14 16.73
CA LEU A 402 -6.87 -27.96 18.06
C LEU A 402 -8.40 -28.02 18.05
N ARG A 403 -9.06 -27.38 17.06
CA ARG A 403 -10.53 -27.46 16.90
C ARG A 403 -10.99 -28.88 16.61
N LEU A 404 -10.32 -29.55 15.70
CA LEU A 404 -10.61 -30.95 15.37
C LEU A 404 -10.43 -31.86 16.57
N GLY A 405 -9.37 -31.66 17.36
CA GLY A 405 -9.09 -32.41 18.58
C GLY A 405 -10.19 -32.26 19.65
N LEU A 406 -10.82 -31.09 19.76
CA LEU A 406 -11.95 -30.85 20.65
C LEU A 406 -13.31 -31.34 20.07
N GLY A 407 -13.33 -31.82 18.82
CA GLY A 407 -14.57 -32.20 18.15
C GLY A 407 -15.40 -31.03 17.59
N ASN A 408 -14.87 -29.80 17.66
CA ASN A 408 -15.52 -28.57 17.18
C ASN A 408 -14.96 -28.12 15.79
N GLY A 409 -14.17 -28.96 15.15
CA GLY A 409 -13.54 -28.64 13.86
C GLY A 409 -14.52 -28.76 12.70
N SER A 410 -14.33 -27.90 11.69
CA SER A 410 -15.07 -27.93 10.44
C SER A 410 -14.43 -28.87 9.42
N ARG A 411 -15.19 -29.20 8.35
CA ARG A 411 -14.64 -29.90 7.18
C ARG A 411 -13.44 -29.16 6.59
N GLU A 412 -13.47 -27.83 6.60
CA GLU A 412 -12.37 -27.01 6.12
C GLU A 412 -11.11 -27.17 6.98
N ASP A 413 -11.26 -27.25 8.30
CA ASP A 413 -10.17 -27.52 9.23
C ASP A 413 -9.53 -28.88 8.92
N LEU A 414 -10.33 -29.92 8.67
CA LEU A 414 -9.81 -31.25 8.33
C LEU A 414 -9.09 -31.22 6.97
N LEU A 415 -9.68 -30.64 5.95
CA LEU A 415 -9.04 -30.49 4.62
C LEU A 415 -7.74 -29.69 4.69
N ARG A 416 -7.66 -28.72 5.61
CA ARG A 416 -6.49 -27.90 5.82
C ARG A 416 -5.30 -28.70 6.33
N ILE A 417 -5.52 -29.63 7.25
CA ILE A 417 -4.44 -30.40 7.91
C ILE A 417 -4.29 -31.84 7.37
N LEU A 418 -5.15 -32.28 6.48
CA LEU A 418 -5.26 -33.66 6.00
C LEU A 418 -3.90 -34.25 5.58
N ASN A 419 -3.12 -33.45 4.85
CA ASN A 419 -1.78 -33.78 4.36
C ASN A 419 -0.68 -32.83 4.89
N LYS A 420 -0.81 -32.36 6.12
CA LYS A 420 0.19 -31.53 6.82
C LYS A 420 0.50 -32.11 8.21
N PRO A 421 1.43 -33.06 8.37
CA PRO A 421 2.39 -33.59 7.40
C PRO A 421 1.76 -34.49 6.34
N MET A 422 2.52 -34.77 5.27
CA MET A 422 2.07 -35.53 4.12
C MET A 422 1.61 -36.93 4.50
N ARG A 423 0.32 -37.23 4.28
CA ARG A 423 -0.32 -38.52 4.56
C ARG A 423 -0.86 -39.20 3.29
N TYR A 424 -0.85 -38.49 2.15
CA TYR A 424 -1.40 -38.98 0.87
C TYR A 424 -2.89 -39.35 0.94
N LEU A 425 -3.65 -38.72 1.83
CA LEU A 425 -5.08 -38.90 1.91
C LEU A 425 -5.79 -38.01 0.87
N SER A 426 -6.74 -38.61 0.11
CA SER A 426 -7.54 -37.86 -0.86
C SER A 426 -8.53 -36.93 -0.16
N ARG A 427 -8.72 -35.74 -0.72
CA ARG A 427 -9.76 -34.82 -0.27
C ARG A 427 -11.18 -35.35 -0.45
N GLU A 428 -11.37 -36.23 -1.45
CA GLU A 428 -12.63 -36.89 -1.73
C GLU A 428 -13.05 -37.86 -0.62
N SER A 429 -12.08 -38.36 0.17
CA SER A 429 -12.39 -39.23 1.33
C SER A 429 -13.13 -38.48 2.45
N VAL A 430 -13.08 -37.14 2.44
CA VAL A 430 -13.76 -36.31 3.43
C VAL A 430 -15.16 -35.98 2.96
N GLY A 431 -16.19 -36.46 3.67
CA GLY A 431 -17.61 -36.25 3.35
C GLY A 431 -17.97 -34.77 3.17
N ALA A 432 -19.04 -34.50 2.41
CA ALA A 432 -19.46 -33.13 2.09
C ALA A 432 -20.01 -32.35 3.28
N GLU A 433 -20.77 -32.97 4.16
CA GLU A 433 -21.53 -32.29 5.22
C GLU A 433 -20.92 -32.47 6.62
N ARG A 434 -20.31 -33.60 6.91
CA ARG A 434 -19.84 -33.93 8.27
C ARG A 434 -18.51 -34.68 8.23
N ILE A 435 -17.66 -34.40 9.22
CA ILE A 435 -16.43 -35.15 9.44
C ILE A 435 -16.83 -36.51 10.04
N ASP A 436 -16.55 -37.57 9.29
CA ASP A 436 -16.78 -38.95 9.71
C ASP A 436 -15.62 -39.84 9.33
N PHE A 437 -14.82 -40.23 10.30
CA PHE A 437 -13.67 -41.10 10.09
C PHE A 437 -14.09 -42.52 9.67
N VAL A 438 -15.33 -42.98 10.01
CA VAL A 438 -15.83 -44.29 9.57
C VAL A 438 -16.01 -44.27 8.04
N SER A 439 -16.67 -43.24 7.53
CA SER A 439 -16.82 -43.05 6.07
C SER A 439 -15.48 -42.90 5.35
N MET A 440 -14.52 -42.19 5.95
CA MET A 440 -13.17 -42.10 5.41
C MET A 440 -12.47 -43.46 5.36
N LEU A 441 -12.62 -44.31 6.35
CA LEU A 441 -12.06 -45.65 6.36
C LEU A 441 -12.76 -46.57 5.32
N GLN A 442 -14.06 -46.43 5.09
CA GLN A 442 -14.79 -47.12 4.04
C GLN A 442 -14.31 -46.69 2.62
N PHE A 443 -14.07 -45.41 2.42
CA PHE A 443 -13.50 -44.89 1.16
C PHE A 443 -12.17 -45.58 0.81
N TYR A 444 -11.39 -45.97 1.80
CA TYR A 444 -10.11 -46.68 1.63
C TYR A 444 -10.25 -48.20 1.82
N GLU A 445 -11.44 -48.78 1.64
CA GLU A 445 -11.60 -50.24 1.72
C GLU A 445 -10.67 -50.97 0.75
N GLY A 446 -9.99 -52.00 1.23
CA GLY A 446 -8.95 -52.69 0.49
C GLY A 446 -7.55 -52.02 0.47
N LYS A 447 -7.41 -50.75 0.89
CA LYS A 447 -6.14 -50.01 0.91
C LYS A 447 -5.60 -49.87 2.33
N ARG A 448 -5.08 -50.98 2.88
CA ARG A 448 -4.62 -51.11 4.28
C ARG A 448 -3.74 -49.96 4.78
N GLU A 449 -2.78 -49.51 3.93
CA GLU A 449 -1.87 -48.42 4.33
C GLU A 449 -2.60 -47.07 4.48
N MET A 450 -3.55 -46.78 3.61
CA MET A 450 -4.37 -45.56 3.71
C MET A 450 -5.30 -45.61 4.92
N GLN A 451 -5.91 -46.75 5.20
CA GLN A 451 -6.70 -46.94 6.44
C GLN A 451 -5.86 -46.74 7.69
N LYS A 452 -4.61 -47.23 7.71
CA LYS A 452 -3.70 -47.03 8.83
C LYS A 452 -3.41 -45.54 9.05
N ARG A 453 -3.13 -44.81 7.98
CA ARG A 453 -2.87 -43.34 8.04
C ARG A 453 -4.11 -42.57 8.49
N CYS A 454 -5.30 -42.97 8.04
CA CYS A 454 -6.56 -42.37 8.47
C CYS A 454 -6.81 -42.59 9.98
N ARG A 455 -6.63 -43.83 10.49
CA ARG A 455 -6.71 -44.14 11.92
C ARG A 455 -5.67 -43.38 12.74
N GLN A 456 -4.45 -43.25 12.23
CA GLN A 456 -3.41 -42.49 12.91
C GLN A 456 -3.79 -41.01 13.06
N LEU A 457 -4.36 -40.39 12.01
CA LEU A 457 -4.84 -39.01 12.07
C LEU A 457 -5.95 -38.86 13.13
N GLU A 458 -6.92 -39.75 13.13
CA GLU A 458 -7.99 -39.76 14.14
C GLU A 458 -7.44 -39.89 15.58
N GLN A 459 -6.50 -40.82 15.80
CA GLN A 459 -5.85 -40.99 17.09
C GLN A 459 -5.05 -39.76 17.52
N ASP A 460 -4.34 -39.12 16.58
CA ASP A 460 -3.57 -37.89 16.85
C ASP A 460 -4.51 -36.77 17.29
N LEU A 461 -5.63 -36.57 16.61
CA LEU A 461 -6.62 -35.55 16.94
C LEU A 461 -7.26 -35.81 18.31
N ASN A 462 -7.71 -37.06 18.57
CA ASN A 462 -8.29 -37.45 19.83
C ASN A 462 -7.33 -37.27 21.03
N LYS A 463 -6.02 -37.44 20.79
CA LYS A 463 -4.98 -37.23 21.80
C LYS A 463 -4.77 -35.75 22.08
N VAL A 464 -4.65 -34.94 21.02
CA VAL A 464 -4.44 -33.48 21.10
C VAL A 464 -5.55 -32.80 21.90
N GLY A 465 -6.82 -33.17 21.68
CA GLY A 465 -7.96 -32.59 22.39
C GLY A 465 -8.00 -32.83 23.90
N LYS A 466 -7.24 -33.83 24.39
CA LYS A 466 -7.20 -34.20 25.82
C LYS A 466 -6.01 -33.60 26.57
N MET A 467 -5.11 -32.90 25.87
CA MET A 467 -3.89 -32.35 26.44
C MET A 467 -4.07 -30.91 26.93
N PRO A 468 -3.27 -30.44 27.90
CA PRO A 468 -3.09 -29.01 28.16
C PRO A 468 -2.61 -28.26 26.89
N ALA A 469 -2.97 -26.98 26.76
CA ALA A 469 -2.75 -26.19 25.54
C ALA A 469 -1.30 -26.25 25.03
N PHE A 470 -0.33 -26.01 25.89
CA PHE A 470 1.10 -26.04 25.52
C PHE A 470 1.56 -27.44 25.06
N LEU A 471 1.12 -28.50 25.76
CA LEU A 471 1.46 -29.86 25.39
C LEU A 471 0.81 -30.26 24.05
N ALA A 472 -0.42 -29.82 23.80
CA ALA A 472 -1.13 -30.06 22.55
C ALA A 472 -0.39 -29.42 21.36
N VAL A 473 -0.02 -28.14 21.44
CA VAL A 473 0.75 -27.45 20.39
C VAL A 473 2.13 -28.10 20.21
N SER A 474 2.82 -28.45 21.29
CA SER A 474 4.12 -29.12 21.23
C SER A 474 4.04 -30.52 20.63
N ASP A 475 2.98 -31.27 20.92
CA ASP A 475 2.73 -32.62 20.39
C ASP A 475 2.45 -32.57 18.87
N ILE A 476 1.65 -31.59 18.41
CA ILE A 476 1.42 -31.34 16.97
C ILE A 476 2.75 -31.04 16.27
N CYS A 477 3.54 -30.13 16.81
CA CYS A 477 4.82 -29.75 16.21
C CYS A 477 5.79 -30.92 16.10
N ARG A 478 5.99 -31.66 17.21
CA ARG A 478 7.08 -32.65 17.33
C ARG A 478 6.62 -34.08 16.99
N ARG A 479 5.63 -34.64 17.70
CA ARG A 479 5.21 -36.03 17.53
C ARG A 479 4.41 -36.24 16.26
N VAL A 480 3.43 -35.39 15.97
CA VAL A 480 2.68 -35.45 14.70
C VAL A 480 3.60 -35.13 13.54
N GLY A 481 4.68 -34.37 13.77
CA GLY A 481 5.72 -34.06 12.78
C GLY A 481 5.43 -32.83 11.93
N TYR A 482 4.51 -31.95 12.38
CA TYR A 482 4.12 -30.75 11.62
C TYR A 482 5.30 -29.78 11.42
N GLU A 483 6.09 -29.51 12.49
CA GLU A 483 7.25 -28.61 12.44
C GLU A 483 8.29 -29.11 11.42
N ARG A 484 8.64 -30.41 11.46
CA ARG A 484 9.58 -31.00 10.51
C ARG A 484 9.09 -30.87 9.07
N TRP A 485 7.81 -31.21 8.84
CA TRP A 485 7.20 -31.10 7.50
C TRP A 485 7.23 -29.66 6.97
N MET A 486 6.90 -28.66 7.81
CA MET A 486 6.96 -27.26 7.42
C MET A 486 8.37 -26.79 7.09
N LEU A 487 9.38 -27.23 7.86
CA LEU A 487 10.79 -26.91 7.61
C LEU A 487 11.29 -27.50 6.29
N GLU A 488 10.78 -28.66 5.88
CA GLU A 488 11.10 -29.30 4.60
C GLU A 488 10.50 -28.51 3.41
N GLN A 489 9.46 -27.71 3.62
CA GLN A 489 8.88 -26.83 2.58
C GLN A 489 9.60 -25.49 2.44
N CYS A 490 10.49 -25.14 3.37
CA CYS A 490 11.25 -23.88 3.33
C CYS A 490 12.44 -24.00 2.38
N HIS A 491 12.51 -23.12 1.40
CA HIS A 491 13.58 -23.13 0.38
C HIS A 491 14.86 -22.41 0.82
N ASP A 492 14.78 -21.55 1.85
CA ASP A 492 15.93 -20.77 2.36
C ASP A 492 15.99 -20.74 3.89
N GLU A 493 17.17 -20.41 4.42
CA GLU A 493 17.44 -20.39 5.85
C GLU A 493 16.68 -19.29 6.61
N LYS A 494 16.37 -18.18 5.94
CA LYS A 494 15.60 -17.07 6.50
C LYS A 494 14.14 -17.48 6.73
N SER A 495 13.54 -18.16 5.77
CA SER A 495 12.16 -18.70 5.89
C SER A 495 12.09 -19.74 7.01
N ARG A 496 13.11 -20.60 7.15
CA ARG A 496 13.21 -21.54 8.28
C ARG A 496 13.28 -20.84 9.64
N ALA A 497 14.13 -19.83 9.77
CA ALA A 497 14.26 -19.06 11.00
C ALA A 497 12.95 -18.33 11.36
N THR A 498 12.28 -17.74 10.36
CA THR A 498 10.99 -17.05 10.54
C THR A 498 9.91 -18.02 11.02
N LEU A 499 9.80 -19.20 10.41
CA LEU A 499 8.86 -20.24 10.81
C LEU A 499 9.08 -20.70 12.25
N LEU A 500 10.34 -20.98 12.62
CA LEU A 500 10.68 -21.39 13.97
C LEU A 500 10.33 -20.32 15.00
N GLN A 501 10.60 -19.04 14.71
CA GLN A 501 10.20 -17.94 15.58
C GLN A 501 8.68 -17.89 15.76
N LEU A 502 7.91 -18.05 14.68
CA LEU A 502 6.46 -18.02 14.70
C LEU A 502 5.87 -19.18 15.52
N LEU A 503 6.40 -20.40 15.33
CA LEU A 503 6.00 -21.57 16.13
C LEU A 503 6.33 -21.37 17.62
N GLU A 504 7.47 -20.76 17.94
CA GLU A 504 7.83 -20.43 19.34
C GLU A 504 6.88 -19.39 19.95
N VAL A 505 6.42 -18.40 19.16
CA VAL A 505 5.40 -17.44 19.63
C VAL A 505 4.08 -18.15 19.90
N CYS A 506 3.63 -19.06 19.02
CA CYS A 506 2.44 -19.88 19.25
C CYS A 506 2.56 -20.76 20.49
N LYS A 507 3.73 -21.38 20.72
CA LYS A 507 3.99 -22.19 21.93
C LYS A 507 3.96 -21.33 23.20
N LYS A 508 4.55 -20.12 23.17
CA LYS A 508 4.50 -19.16 24.29
C LYS A 508 3.10 -18.70 24.61
N ALA A 509 2.26 -18.41 23.60
CA ALA A 509 0.86 -18.09 23.80
C ALA A 509 0.11 -19.27 24.44
N ALA A 510 0.38 -20.50 23.99
CA ALA A 510 -0.21 -21.69 24.56
C ALA A 510 0.21 -21.94 26.02
N MET A 511 1.39 -21.49 26.47
CA MET A 511 1.80 -21.57 27.88
C MET A 511 0.94 -20.70 28.81
N GLN A 512 0.30 -19.67 28.29
CA GLN A 512 -0.56 -18.77 29.07
C GLN A 512 -1.97 -19.38 29.29
N CYS A 513 -2.31 -20.46 28.60
CA CYS A 513 -3.61 -21.11 28.63
C CYS A 513 -3.49 -22.49 29.26
N LYS A 514 -4.44 -22.85 30.15
CA LYS A 514 -4.47 -24.16 30.77
C LYS A 514 -5.03 -25.22 29.82
N THR A 515 -6.03 -24.87 29.05
CA THR A 515 -6.76 -25.79 28.18
C THR A 515 -6.73 -25.36 26.71
N VAL A 516 -6.93 -26.32 25.82
CA VAL A 516 -7.04 -26.04 24.37
C VAL A 516 -8.22 -25.10 24.08
N ALA A 517 -9.31 -25.19 24.83
CA ALA A 517 -10.46 -24.31 24.66
C ALA A 517 -10.14 -22.84 25.01
N GLU A 518 -9.37 -22.61 26.09
CA GLU A 518 -8.90 -21.27 26.45
C GLU A 518 -7.98 -20.69 25.35
N LEU A 519 -7.09 -21.52 24.78
CA LEU A 519 -6.21 -21.09 23.70
C LEU A 519 -6.99 -20.70 22.43
N LEU A 520 -8.02 -21.47 22.07
CA LEU A 520 -8.88 -21.15 20.93
C LEU A 520 -9.64 -19.85 21.18
N ALA A 521 -10.17 -19.63 22.39
CA ALA A 521 -10.85 -18.39 22.76
C ALA A 521 -9.89 -17.18 22.73
N LEU A 522 -8.65 -17.35 23.18
CA LEU A 522 -7.62 -16.31 23.10
C LEU A 522 -7.31 -15.95 21.63
N ALA A 523 -7.08 -16.96 20.78
CA ALA A 523 -6.82 -16.76 19.36
C ALA A 523 -7.99 -16.08 18.62
N GLU A 524 -9.24 -16.44 18.96
CA GLU A 524 -10.44 -15.79 18.41
C GLU A 524 -10.59 -14.35 18.88
N LYS A 525 -10.25 -14.07 20.14
CA LYS A 525 -10.27 -12.71 20.68
C LYS A 525 -9.24 -11.84 19.98
N GLU A 526 -8.00 -12.30 19.86
CA GLU A 526 -6.96 -11.61 19.10
C GLU A 526 -7.33 -11.39 17.63
N GLY A 527 -8.02 -12.35 17.00
CA GLY A 527 -8.55 -12.24 15.64
C GLY A 527 -9.69 -11.23 15.53
N LYS A 528 -10.57 -11.12 16.53
CA LYS A 528 -11.71 -10.18 16.56
C LYS A 528 -11.26 -8.75 16.92
N ASP A 529 -10.41 -8.59 17.89
CA ASP A 529 -9.78 -7.30 18.23
C ASP A 529 -9.02 -6.73 17.03
N ASN A 530 -8.53 -7.61 16.16
CA ASN A 530 -7.87 -7.26 14.91
C ASN A 530 -8.85 -7.11 13.71
N SER A 531 -10.05 -7.68 13.70
CA SER A 531 -11.00 -7.66 12.56
C SER A 531 -12.11 -6.60 12.67
N SER A 532 -12.56 -6.25 13.85
CA SER A 532 -13.31 -5.02 14.09
C SER A 532 -12.33 -3.91 13.89
N GLY A 533 -12.27 -3.34 12.66
CA GLY A 533 -11.29 -2.33 12.23
C GLY A 533 -10.72 -1.61 13.42
N GLY A 534 -9.60 -2.11 13.90
CA GLY A 534 -9.14 -1.79 15.24
C GLY A 534 -9.24 -0.29 15.39
N GLU A 535 -10.12 0.16 16.26
CA GLU A 535 -10.00 1.52 16.74
C GLU A 535 -8.51 1.66 16.97
N MET A 536 -7.87 2.44 16.09
CA MET A 536 -6.51 2.89 16.35
C MET A 536 -6.45 3.12 17.85
N LYS A 537 -5.53 2.49 18.57
CA LYS A 537 -5.05 3.13 19.79
C LYS A 537 -4.48 4.46 19.34
N VAL A 538 -5.37 5.37 19.00
CA VAL A 538 -5.10 6.79 18.83
C VAL A 538 -4.92 7.29 20.25
N VAL A 539 -3.84 6.86 20.83
CA VAL A 539 -3.25 7.65 21.90
C VAL A 539 -2.84 8.91 21.17
N ASP A 540 -3.41 10.03 21.54
CA ASP A 540 -3.00 11.34 21.04
C ASP A 540 -1.55 11.57 21.46
N SER A 541 -0.64 10.98 20.68
CA SER A 541 0.79 10.99 20.92
C SER A 541 1.49 11.72 19.79
N PRO A 542 2.45 12.57 20.10
CA PRO A 542 3.25 13.24 19.10
C PRO A 542 4.25 12.31 18.39
N LEU A 543 4.42 11.04 18.84
CA LEU A 543 5.26 10.05 18.20
C LEU A 543 4.46 9.18 17.22
N SER A 544 4.92 9.09 15.98
CA SER A 544 4.36 8.22 14.96
C SER A 544 5.35 7.13 14.56
N LEU A 545 4.86 5.87 14.48
CA LEU A 545 5.61 4.74 13.93
C LEU A 545 4.96 4.36 12.58
N MET A 546 5.70 4.42 11.48
CA MET A 546 5.16 4.10 10.16
C MET A 546 6.21 3.68 9.15
N THR A 547 5.77 3.05 8.05
CA THR A 547 6.67 2.73 6.93
C THR A 547 6.94 3.97 6.08
N TYR A 548 8.01 3.92 5.27
CA TYR A 548 8.33 4.96 4.28
C TYR A 548 7.13 5.26 3.38
N HIS A 549 6.43 4.23 2.88
CA HIS A 549 5.22 4.40 2.07
C HIS A 549 4.09 5.13 2.82
N ALA A 550 3.85 4.74 4.07
CA ALA A 550 2.76 5.32 4.86
C ALA A 550 3.05 6.77 5.28
N SER A 551 4.31 7.21 5.23
CA SER A 551 4.72 8.57 5.56
C SER A 551 4.51 9.57 4.41
N LYS A 552 4.24 9.09 3.18
CA LYS A 552 3.97 9.98 2.03
C LYS A 552 2.79 10.90 2.33
N GLY A 553 2.94 12.18 2.04
CA GLY A 553 1.95 13.22 2.34
C GLY A 553 2.03 13.80 3.76
N LEU A 554 2.70 13.12 4.70
CA LEU A 554 2.86 13.58 6.08
C LEU A 554 4.15 14.39 6.29
N GLU A 555 4.28 15.03 7.46
CA GLU A 555 5.45 15.82 7.83
C GLU A 555 5.61 15.89 9.34
N PHE A 556 6.85 15.86 9.83
CA PHE A 556 7.20 15.79 11.24
C PHE A 556 8.33 16.76 11.56
N THR A 557 8.37 17.27 12.78
CA THR A 557 9.48 18.12 13.24
C THR A 557 10.78 17.35 13.25
N THR A 558 10.75 16.12 13.79
CA THR A 558 11.93 15.24 13.87
C THR A 558 11.61 13.86 13.29
N VAL A 559 12.49 13.37 12.40
CA VAL A 559 12.40 12.06 11.77
C VAL A 559 13.63 11.23 12.09
N PHE A 560 13.41 9.98 12.47
CA PHE A 560 14.42 8.94 12.62
C PHE A 560 14.27 7.90 11.52
N LEU A 561 15.37 7.61 10.82
CA LEU A 561 15.49 6.54 9.84
C LEU A 561 16.53 5.53 10.36
N PRO A 562 16.11 4.52 11.16
CA PRO A 562 17.02 3.59 11.79
C PRO A 562 17.44 2.44 10.87
N GLY A 563 18.61 1.84 11.18
CA GLY A 563 19.09 0.62 10.57
C GLY A 563 19.40 0.73 9.09
N LEU A 564 20.00 1.83 8.64
CA LEU A 564 20.34 2.09 7.25
C LEU A 564 21.55 1.27 6.80
N ASN A 565 21.34 -0.04 6.70
CA ASN A 565 22.34 -1.01 6.28
C ASN A 565 21.90 -1.74 5.00
N GLU A 566 22.86 -2.20 4.21
CA GLU A 566 22.61 -2.97 2.99
C GLU A 566 21.74 -4.21 3.28
N GLY A 567 20.75 -4.45 2.42
CA GLY A 567 19.74 -5.51 2.61
C GLY A 567 18.54 -5.12 3.46
N LYS A 568 18.61 -4.02 4.25
CA LYS A 568 17.45 -3.37 4.88
C LYS A 568 17.00 -2.17 4.05
N VAL A 569 17.93 -1.28 3.72
CA VAL A 569 17.72 -0.12 2.83
C VAL A 569 18.90 -0.05 1.86
N PRO A 570 18.73 -0.37 0.58
CA PRO A 570 17.50 -0.86 -0.08
C PRO A 570 17.06 -2.24 0.42
N HIS A 571 15.75 -2.49 0.32
CA HIS A 571 15.16 -3.76 0.73
C HIS A 571 15.11 -4.73 -0.45
N GLY A 572 15.72 -5.90 -0.28
CA GLY A 572 15.79 -6.93 -1.32
C GLY A 572 17.22 -7.30 -1.67
N LYS A 573 17.37 -8.46 -2.33
CA LYS A 573 18.64 -8.94 -2.89
C LYS A 573 18.55 -8.88 -4.41
N ASN A 574 19.66 -8.52 -5.08
CA ASN A 574 19.75 -8.51 -6.55
C ASN A 574 18.69 -7.62 -7.23
N LEU A 575 18.47 -6.41 -6.71
CA LEU A 575 17.56 -5.44 -7.29
C LEU A 575 18.04 -5.03 -8.69
N THR A 576 17.09 -4.95 -9.62
CA THR A 576 17.32 -4.34 -10.94
C THR A 576 17.61 -2.84 -10.79
N PRO A 577 18.24 -2.20 -11.78
CA PRO A 577 18.47 -0.75 -11.75
C PRO A 577 17.18 0.06 -11.50
N LYS A 578 16.05 -0.36 -12.08
CA LYS A 578 14.74 0.29 -11.90
C LYS A 578 14.24 0.15 -10.47
N GLU A 579 14.33 -1.04 -9.88
CA GLU A 579 13.95 -1.28 -8.49
C GLU A 579 14.87 -0.52 -7.52
N MET A 580 16.16 -0.42 -7.82
CA MET A 580 17.11 0.37 -7.03
C MET A 580 16.75 1.86 -7.03
N GLU A 581 16.30 2.40 -8.17
CA GLU A 581 15.81 3.77 -8.26
C GLU A 581 14.52 3.99 -7.48
N GLU A 582 13.60 3.03 -7.49
CA GLU A 582 12.35 3.09 -6.72
C GLU A 582 12.64 3.05 -5.21
N GLU A 583 13.52 2.16 -4.74
CA GLU A 583 13.97 2.12 -3.35
C GLU A 583 14.63 3.45 -2.92
N ARG A 584 15.40 4.09 -3.81
CA ARG A 584 16.00 5.39 -3.54
C ARG A 584 14.96 6.51 -3.47
N ARG A 585 13.91 6.48 -4.30
CA ARG A 585 12.76 7.39 -4.19
C ARG A 585 12.04 7.22 -2.86
N MET A 586 11.85 5.98 -2.40
CA MET A 586 11.26 5.72 -1.08
C MET A 586 12.08 6.31 0.06
N PHE A 587 13.40 6.12 0.02
CA PHE A 587 14.30 6.71 1.01
C PHE A 587 14.28 8.24 0.96
N TYR A 588 14.29 8.81 -0.24
CA TYR A 588 14.13 10.25 -0.46
C TYR A 588 12.81 10.79 0.11
N VAL A 589 11.70 10.09 -0.13
CA VAL A 589 10.40 10.44 0.47
C VAL A 589 10.49 10.45 1.98
N ALA A 590 11.08 9.43 2.60
CA ALA A 590 11.23 9.35 4.05
C ALA A 590 12.09 10.50 4.61
N MET A 591 13.22 10.84 3.98
CA MET A 591 14.07 11.98 4.38
C MET A 591 13.30 13.31 4.34
N THR A 592 12.53 13.53 3.27
CA THR A 592 11.76 14.78 3.05
C THR A 592 10.53 14.91 3.93
N ARG A 593 10.26 13.98 4.84
CA ARG A 593 9.22 14.11 5.87
C ARG A 593 9.68 14.98 7.04
N ALA A 594 10.98 15.18 7.23
CA ALA A 594 11.54 15.99 8.29
C ALA A 594 11.42 17.49 7.99
N LYS A 595 11.04 18.27 9.01
CA LYS A 595 11.03 19.74 8.97
C LYS A 595 12.34 20.32 9.50
N GLU A 596 12.79 19.86 10.68
CA GLU A 596 13.89 20.46 11.42
C GLU A 596 15.03 19.50 11.71
N ASN A 597 14.73 18.24 12.10
CA ASN A 597 15.75 17.28 12.48
C ASN A 597 15.58 15.96 11.73
N LEU A 598 16.64 15.50 11.08
CA LEU A 598 16.72 14.22 10.42
C LEU A 598 17.87 13.41 11.00
N TYR A 599 17.55 12.27 11.59
CA TYR A 599 18.52 11.32 12.14
C TYR A 599 18.59 10.09 11.27
N LEU A 600 19.75 9.85 10.68
CA LEU A 600 20.07 8.70 9.85
C LEU A 600 20.99 7.80 10.68
N THR A 601 20.57 6.57 10.96
CA THR A 601 21.40 5.70 11.80
C THR A 601 21.71 4.38 11.10
N TYR A 602 22.91 3.85 11.34
CA TYR A 602 23.35 2.57 10.80
C TYR A 602 24.22 1.83 11.80
N LEU A 603 24.35 0.53 11.60
CA LEU A 603 25.16 -0.33 12.45
C LEU A 603 26.54 -0.53 11.82
N GLN A 604 27.58 -0.32 12.60
CA GLN A 604 28.95 -0.62 12.23
C GLN A 604 29.30 -2.00 12.79
N SER A 605 29.60 -2.95 11.92
CA SER A 605 29.99 -4.28 12.35
C SER A 605 31.52 -4.42 12.37
N GLU A 606 32.07 -4.89 13.48
CA GLU A 606 33.50 -5.25 13.59
C GLU A 606 33.84 -6.59 12.95
N THR A 607 32.85 -7.43 12.63
CA THR A 607 33.07 -8.76 12.05
C THR A 607 32.86 -8.74 10.55
N GLN A 608 33.78 -9.31 9.79
CA GLN A 608 33.86 -9.34 8.32
C GLN A 608 32.64 -9.92 7.58
N ASN A 609 31.58 -10.31 8.28
CA ASN A 609 30.44 -11.04 7.70
C ASN A 609 29.07 -10.35 7.85
N THR A 610 28.97 -9.13 8.38
CA THR A 610 27.67 -8.52 8.61
C THR A 610 27.64 -7.02 8.30
N SER A 611 26.63 -6.65 7.52
CA SER A 611 26.01 -5.33 7.46
C SER A 611 26.86 -4.16 6.96
N ARG A 612 27.11 -4.14 5.64
CA ARG A 612 27.63 -2.94 4.98
C ARG A 612 26.63 -1.78 5.15
N ILE A 613 27.16 -0.54 5.21
CA ILE A 613 26.36 0.67 5.19
C ILE A 613 25.49 0.73 3.91
N SER A 614 24.28 1.25 4.04
CA SER A 614 23.41 1.47 2.88
C SER A 614 24.13 2.22 1.75
N PRO A 615 24.05 1.76 0.50
CA PRO A 615 24.61 2.48 -0.64
C PRO A 615 23.98 3.86 -0.84
N PHE A 616 22.79 4.11 -0.26
CA PHE A 616 22.12 5.41 -0.33
C PHE A 616 22.77 6.47 0.57
N LEU A 617 23.56 6.05 1.56
CA LEU A 617 24.29 6.97 2.42
C LEU A 617 25.64 7.43 1.83
N LYS A 618 26.18 6.73 0.82
CA LYS A 618 27.47 7.11 0.23
C LYS A 618 27.54 8.58 -0.23
N PRO A 619 26.54 9.10 -1.00
CA PRO A 619 26.56 10.50 -1.41
C PRO A 619 26.49 11.49 -0.23
N LEU A 620 25.92 11.03 0.92
CA LEU A 620 25.81 11.88 2.12
C LEU A 620 27.10 11.90 2.93
N ILE A 621 27.84 10.79 2.99
CA ILE A 621 29.13 10.73 3.70
C ILE A 621 30.17 11.62 3.04
N GLU A 622 30.12 11.73 1.70
CA GLU A 622 30.98 12.61 0.94
C GLU A 622 30.58 14.09 1.09
N TYR A 623 29.32 14.36 1.40
CA TYR A 623 28.76 15.70 1.51
C TYR A 623 28.80 16.27 2.94
N LEU A 624 28.50 15.45 3.99
CA LEU A 624 28.47 15.84 5.40
C LEU A 624 29.85 15.79 6.04
#